data_1d1195b07c622e7ec0fb2ce1a8949829
#
_entry.id   1d1195b07c622e7ec0fb2ce1a8949829
#
_cell.length_a   1.000
_cell.length_b   1.000
_cell.length_c   1.000
_cell.angle_alpha   90.00
_cell.angle_beta   90.00
_cell.angle_gamma   90.00
#
_symmetry.space_group_name_H-M   'P 1'
#
loop_
_entity.id
_entity.type
_entity.pdbx_description
1 polymer ?
#
loop_
_entity_poly.entity_id
_entity_poly.type
_entity_poly.pdbx_seq_one_letter_code
_entity_poly.pdbx_strand_id
1 'polypeptide(L)'
;CENELSAALAAVNPASLPAGLIAELADAEARVLLARRFHNDAVRDTLALAERPLVRLFHLGGTAGLPSYFEIVERPHALAHGDHGVLNHRTSARVVLLDESGAVLLLRGSDPALGEPAPKWWFTVGGEVQQGERLAEAAARELAEETGLRVAPADMVGPVWRRDQVFEFNGSLIDSEEFYFVYRTRRFEPSRTGRTELERSYIHGHRWCDAADIAQLVAAGETVYPMQLSGLLTDAAALAGGRAPGPLLSIR
;
A
#
# COMPACT_ATOMS: atom_id res chain seq x y z
N CYS A 1 -17.32 -26.64 6.11
CA CYS A 1 -16.05 -27.30 5.72
C CYS A 1 -14.84 -26.46 6.03
N GLU A 2 -14.72 -25.20 5.51
CA GLU A 2 -13.51 -24.38 5.72
C GLU A 2 -13.29 -24.02 7.18
N ASN A 3 -14.33 -23.64 7.90
CA ASN A 3 -14.27 -23.32 9.33
C ASN A 3 -13.94 -24.54 10.19
N GLU A 4 -14.37 -25.73 9.81
CA GLU A 4 -14.04 -27.00 10.49
C GLU A 4 -12.55 -27.35 10.29
N LEU A 5 -12.02 -27.18 9.07
CA LEU A 5 -10.61 -27.35 8.78
C LEU A 5 -9.77 -26.33 9.57
N SER A 6 -10.20 -25.08 9.59
CA SER A 6 -9.57 -24.02 10.36
C SER A 6 -9.53 -24.33 11.86
N ALA A 7 -10.64 -24.84 12.41
CA ALA A 7 -10.71 -25.27 13.82
C ALA A 7 -9.82 -26.50 14.09
N ALA A 8 -9.80 -27.48 13.19
CA ALA A 8 -8.95 -28.67 13.34
C ALA A 8 -7.45 -28.30 13.31
N LEU A 9 -7.05 -27.43 12.38
CA LEU A 9 -5.69 -26.93 12.31
C LEU A 9 -5.31 -26.09 13.55
N ALA A 10 -6.26 -25.35 14.15
CA ALA A 10 -6.02 -24.59 15.38
C ALA A 10 -5.79 -25.50 16.61
N ALA A 11 -6.31 -26.72 16.59
CA ALA A 11 -6.12 -27.68 17.66
C ALA A 11 -4.76 -28.43 17.61
N VAL A 12 -4.03 -28.29 16.50
CA VAL A 12 -2.72 -28.94 16.33
C VAL A 12 -1.65 -28.19 17.13
N ASN A 13 -0.87 -28.91 17.93
CA ASN A 13 0.28 -28.32 18.62
C ASN A 13 1.43 -28.13 17.63
N PRO A 14 1.87 -26.89 17.34
CA PRO A 14 2.95 -26.62 16.37
C PRO A 14 4.26 -27.31 16.71
N ALA A 15 4.56 -27.45 18.00
CA ALA A 15 5.80 -28.09 18.46
C ALA A 15 5.85 -29.60 18.13
N SER A 16 4.73 -30.21 17.75
CA SER A 16 4.65 -31.60 17.34
C SER A 16 4.86 -31.85 15.85
N LEU A 17 4.92 -30.79 15.05
CA LEU A 17 5.06 -30.86 13.59
C LEU A 17 6.52 -30.67 13.15
N PRO A 18 6.96 -31.36 12.09
CA PRO A 18 8.24 -31.04 11.43
C PRO A 18 8.28 -29.60 10.94
N ALA A 19 9.44 -28.94 11.07
CA ALA A 19 9.61 -27.53 10.67
C ALA A 19 9.19 -27.25 9.21
N GLY A 20 9.46 -28.19 8.29
CA GLY A 20 9.04 -28.08 6.89
C GLY A 20 7.53 -28.00 6.72
N LEU A 21 6.75 -28.78 7.48
CA LEU A 21 5.29 -28.75 7.41
C LEU A 21 4.70 -27.48 8.01
N ILE A 22 5.37 -26.89 9.02
CA ILE A 22 4.94 -25.61 9.60
C ILE A 22 5.10 -24.50 8.55
N ALA A 23 6.23 -24.48 7.83
CA ALA A 23 6.47 -23.51 6.76
C ALA A 23 5.50 -23.67 5.60
N GLU A 24 5.22 -24.90 5.15
CA GLU A 24 4.21 -25.16 4.10
C GLU A 24 2.81 -24.74 4.52
N LEU A 25 2.42 -24.98 5.79
CA LEU A 25 1.13 -24.59 6.31
C LEU A 25 1.00 -23.06 6.36
N ALA A 26 2.01 -22.35 6.83
CA ALA A 26 2.03 -20.89 6.86
C ALA A 26 1.92 -20.29 5.45
N ASP A 27 2.66 -20.83 4.47
CA ASP A 27 2.56 -20.41 3.07
C ASP A 27 1.16 -20.67 2.49
N ALA A 28 0.56 -21.84 2.78
CA ALA A 28 -0.80 -22.17 2.36
C ALA A 28 -1.84 -21.23 2.99
N GLU A 29 -1.71 -20.91 4.29
CA GLU A 29 -2.59 -19.96 4.97
C GLU A 29 -2.47 -18.55 4.37
N ALA A 30 -1.28 -18.07 4.10
CA ALA A 30 -1.05 -16.78 3.44
C ALA A 30 -1.71 -16.73 2.04
N ARG A 31 -1.58 -17.80 1.25
CA ARG A 31 -2.24 -17.90 -0.07
C ARG A 31 -3.77 -17.89 0.03
N VAL A 32 -4.34 -18.56 1.01
CA VAL A 32 -5.80 -18.58 1.24
C VAL A 32 -6.29 -17.17 1.64
N LEU A 33 -5.57 -16.46 2.52
CA LEU A 33 -5.89 -15.09 2.91
C LEU A 33 -5.85 -14.14 1.72
N LEU A 34 -4.82 -14.26 0.88
CA LEU A 34 -4.71 -13.48 -0.37
C LEU A 34 -5.86 -13.79 -1.33
N ALA A 35 -6.16 -15.07 -1.56
CA ALA A 35 -7.25 -15.48 -2.44
C ALA A 35 -8.61 -14.96 -1.93
N ARG A 36 -8.85 -15.03 -0.61
CA ARG A 36 -10.05 -14.47 0.03
C ARG A 36 -10.15 -12.96 -0.23
N ARG A 37 -9.07 -12.23 -0.05
CA ARG A 37 -9.05 -10.78 -0.27
C ARG A 37 -9.38 -10.43 -1.71
N PHE A 38 -8.71 -11.05 -2.69
CA PHE A 38 -8.98 -10.81 -4.10
C PHE A 38 -10.43 -11.16 -4.47
N HIS A 39 -10.96 -12.27 -3.91
CA HIS A 39 -12.36 -12.63 -4.11
C HIS A 39 -13.27 -11.55 -3.53
N ASN A 40 -13.07 -11.14 -2.28
CA ASN A 40 -13.91 -10.14 -1.61
C ASN A 40 -13.82 -8.77 -2.26
N ASP A 41 -12.66 -8.37 -2.78
CA ASP A 41 -12.50 -7.15 -3.57
C ASP A 41 -13.29 -7.24 -4.89
N ALA A 42 -13.22 -8.36 -5.60
CA ALA A 42 -14.02 -8.59 -6.80
C ALA A 42 -15.53 -8.59 -6.53
N VAL A 43 -15.96 -9.18 -5.38
CA VAL A 43 -17.35 -9.13 -4.92
C VAL A 43 -17.79 -7.70 -4.67
N ARG A 44 -17.01 -6.91 -3.91
CA ARG A 44 -17.29 -5.50 -3.62
C ARG A 44 -17.43 -4.69 -4.90
N ASP A 45 -16.48 -4.83 -5.83
CA ASP A 45 -16.46 -4.08 -7.09
C ASP A 45 -17.64 -4.48 -7.98
N THR A 46 -18.02 -5.76 -7.99
CA THR A 46 -19.19 -6.27 -8.72
C THR A 46 -20.48 -5.71 -8.15
N LEU A 47 -20.63 -5.72 -6.82
CA LEU A 47 -21.81 -5.16 -6.14
C LEU A 47 -21.92 -3.65 -6.39
N ALA A 48 -20.80 -2.91 -6.27
CA ALA A 48 -20.77 -1.47 -6.54
C ALA A 48 -21.11 -1.15 -8.00
N LEU A 49 -20.69 -2.00 -8.95
CA LEU A 49 -21.06 -1.85 -10.36
C LEU A 49 -22.55 -2.15 -10.59
N ALA A 50 -23.09 -3.19 -9.97
CA ALA A 50 -24.49 -3.58 -10.07
C ALA A 50 -25.45 -2.51 -9.50
N GLU A 51 -24.99 -1.74 -8.51
CA GLU A 51 -25.76 -0.65 -7.91
C GLU A 51 -25.81 0.63 -8.76
N ARG A 52 -24.99 0.76 -9.80
CA ARG A 52 -24.98 1.96 -10.67
C ARG A 52 -26.33 2.14 -11.37
N PRO A 53 -26.89 3.37 -11.38
CA PRO A 53 -28.23 3.60 -11.93
C PRO A 53 -28.40 3.15 -13.38
N LEU A 54 -27.39 3.33 -14.23
CA LEU A 54 -27.40 2.90 -15.64
C LEU A 54 -27.36 1.38 -15.78
N VAL A 55 -26.57 0.69 -14.96
CA VAL A 55 -26.48 -0.79 -14.97
C VAL A 55 -27.83 -1.39 -14.59
N ARG A 56 -28.49 -0.82 -13.58
CA ARG A 56 -29.83 -1.24 -13.15
C ARG A 56 -30.91 -0.92 -14.20
N LEU A 57 -30.88 0.29 -14.77
CA LEU A 57 -31.86 0.74 -15.75
C LEU A 57 -31.82 -0.12 -17.02
N PHE A 58 -30.66 -0.45 -17.50
CA PHE A 58 -30.48 -1.24 -18.73
C PHE A 58 -30.32 -2.74 -18.47
N HIS A 59 -30.50 -3.21 -17.24
CA HIS A 59 -30.37 -4.61 -16.82
C HIS A 59 -29.05 -5.27 -17.27
N LEU A 60 -27.95 -4.51 -17.26
CA LEU A 60 -26.63 -4.96 -17.76
C LEU A 60 -25.99 -6.02 -16.86
N GLY A 61 -26.48 -6.23 -15.66
CA GLY A 61 -26.01 -7.28 -14.71
C GLY A 61 -26.44 -8.69 -15.09
N GLY A 62 -27.32 -8.87 -16.10
CA GLY A 62 -27.83 -10.16 -16.51
C GLY A 62 -28.70 -10.83 -15.45
N THR A 63 -28.80 -12.17 -15.51
CA THR A 63 -29.60 -13.00 -14.59
C THR A 63 -28.75 -13.78 -13.58
N ALA A 64 -27.44 -13.55 -13.54
CA ALA A 64 -26.53 -14.17 -12.59
C ALA A 64 -26.85 -13.70 -11.16
N GLY A 65 -26.80 -14.62 -10.20
CA GLY A 65 -26.92 -14.28 -8.78
C GLY A 65 -25.78 -13.33 -8.36
N LEU A 66 -26.07 -12.40 -7.46
CA LEU A 66 -25.02 -11.53 -6.91
C LEU A 66 -24.00 -12.37 -6.15
N PRO A 67 -22.70 -12.10 -6.31
CA PRO A 67 -21.67 -12.80 -5.59
C PRO A 67 -21.73 -12.48 -4.08
N SER A 68 -21.32 -13.43 -3.25
CA SER A 68 -21.24 -13.28 -1.80
C SER A 68 -19.79 -13.22 -1.33
N TYR A 69 -19.57 -12.52 -0.23
CA TYR A 69 -18.26 -12.48 0.43
C TYR A 69 -17.87 -13.87 0.95
N PHE A 70 -16.59 -14.16 0.85
CA PHE A 70 -15.99 -15.35 1.43
C PHE A 70 -15.48 -15.02 2.84
N GLU A 71 -16.15 -15.57 3.85
CA GLU A 71 -15.83 -15.34 5.26
C GLU A 71 -15.18 -16.59 5.86
N ILE A 72 -13.94 -16.45 6.34
CA ILE A 72 -13.25 -17.44 7.16
C ILE A 72 -13.05 -16.80 8.54
N VAL A 73 -13.33 -17.55 9.60
CA VAL A 73 -13.04 -17.13 10.97
C VAL A 73 -11.53 -17.02 11.12
N GLU A 74 -11.03 -15.78 11.31
CA GLU A 74 -9.62 -15.53 11.56
C GLU A 74 -9.22 -16.10 12.91
N ARG A 75 -8.11 -16.84 12.95
CA ARG A 75 -7.56 -17.35 14.20
C ARG A 75 -6.88 -16.22 14.95
N PRO A 76 -7.09 -16.09 16.29
CA PRO A 76 -6.10 -15.41 17.10
C PRO A 76 -4.80 -16.22 17.01
N HIS A 77 -3.73 -15.59 16.58
CA HIS A 77 -2.43 -16.20 16.26
C HIS A 77 -1.82 -16.93 17.48
N ALA A 78 -1.96 -18.25 17.52
CA ALA A 78 -1.27 -19.11 18.48
C ALA A 78 0.00 -19.78 17.93
N LEU A 79 0.44 -19.46 16.70
CA LEU A 79 1.57 -20.11 16.04
C LEU A 79 2.83 -19.22 15.93
N ALA A 80 2.91 -18.15 16.72
CA ALA A 80 4.08 -17.26 16.73
C ALA A 80 5.24 -17.83 17.54
N HIS A 81 5.92 -18.87 17.04
CA HIS A 81 7.31 -19.21 17.42
C HIS A 81 8.01 -19.85 16.24
N GLY A 82 8.08 -19.13 15.16
CA GLY A 82 8.86 -19.43 13.98
C GLY A 82 8.69 -18.27 13.04
N ASP A 83 9.70 -17.51 12.89
CA ASP A 83 9.90 -16.16 12.33
C ASP A 83 9.50 -15.97 10.86
N HIS A 84 8.32 -16.41 10.42
CA HIS A 84 7.80 -16.12 9.08
C HIS A 84 6.27 -16.03 9.11
N GLY A 85 5.75 -14.78 9.01
CA GLY A 85 4.42 -14.55 8.47
C GLY A 85 3.30 -14.09 9.40
N VAL A 86 3.57 -13.21 10.36
CA VAL A 86 2.47 -12.39 10.94
C VAL A 86 2.04 -11.39 9.87
N LEU A 87 0.80 -11.51 9.37
CA LEU A 87 0.22 -10.50 8.51
C LEU A 87 -0.01 -9.24 9.34
N ASN A 88 0.87 -8.28 9.23
CA ASN A 88 0.75 -7.00 9.90
C ASN A 88 -0.15 -6.09 9.06
N HIS A 89 -1.36 -5.85 9.55
CA HIS A 89 -2.21 -4.83 8.94
C HIS A 89 -1.65 -3.44 9.28
N ARG A 90 -1.43 -2.63 8.24
CA ARG A 90 -0.86 -1.29 8.37
C ARG A 90 -1.64 -0.28 7.53
N THR A 91 -2.11 0.77 8.16
CA THR A 91 -2.59 1.96 7.45
C THR A 91 -1.42 2.92 7.23
N SER A 92 -1.26 3.40 6.01
CA SER A 92 -0.17 4.31 5.63
C SER A 92 -0.70 5.58 4.98
N ALA A 93 -0.06 6.71 5.26
CA ALA A 93 -0.30 7.99 4.60
C ALA A 93 0.88 8.31 3.68
N ARG A 94 0.59 8.52 2.39
CA ARG A 94 1.56 8.78 1.33
C ARG A 94 1.40 10.19 0.78
N VAL A 95 2.48 10.82 0.36
CA VAL A 95 2.47 12.17 -0.21
C VAL A 95 3.03 12.16 -1.63
N VAL A 96 2.20 12.55 -2.59
CA VAL A 96 2.63 12.91 -3.94
C VAL A 96 3.13 14.34 -3.86
N LEU A 97 4.41 14.50 -3.54
CA LEU A 97 5.06 15.80 -3.41
C LEU A 97 5.51 16.28 -4.78
N LEU A 98 4.86 17.32 -5.28
CA LEU A 98 5.16 17.92 -6.58
C LEU A 98 6.00 19.17 -6.42
N ASP A 99 6.96 19.38 -7.32
CA ASP A 99 7.63 20.67 -7.47
C ASP A 99 6.82 21.66 -8.31
N GLU A 100 7.38 22.84 -8.56
CA GLU A 100 6.77 23.89 -9.39
C GLU A 100 6.53 23.47 -10.84
N SER A 101 7.32 22.51 -11.36
CA SER A 101 7.17 21.98 -12.72
C SER A 101 6.16 20.82 -12.80
N GLY A 102 5.71 20.26 -11.66
CA GLY A 102 4.86 19.08 -11.57
C GLY A 102 5.62 17.76 -11.52
N ALA A 103 6.94 17.79 -11.37
CA ALA A 103 7.73 16.60 -11.10
C ALA A 103 7.50 16.11 -9.66
N VAL A 104 7.36 14.81 -9.46
CA VAL A 104 7.15 14.18 -8.15
C VAL A 104 8.49 13.80 -7.51
N LEU A 105 8.60 13.99 -6.20
CA LEU A 105 9.72 13.45 -5.43
C LEU A 105 9.49 11.97 -5.18
N LEU A 106 10.45 11.15 -5.62
CA LEU A 106 10.51 9.73 -5.33
C LEU A 106 11.72 9.41 -4.45
N LEU A 107 11.54 8.52 -3.51
CA LEU A 107 12.60 7.93 -2.71
C LEU A 107 12.98 6.57 -3.31
N ARG A 108 14.26 6.21 -3.23
CA ARG A 108 14.76 4.92 -3.69
C ARG A 108 15.08 4.04 -2.50
N GLY A 109 14.50 2.85 -2.45
CA GLY A 109 14.72 1.92 -1.35
C GLY A 109 14.95 0.49 -1.79
N SER A 110 15.27 -0.34 -0.80
CA SER A 110 15.35 -1.81 -0.92
C SER A 110 14.87 -2.44 0.38
N ASP A 111 14.61 -3.75 0.39
CA ASP A 111 14.26 -4.46 1.61
C ASP A 111 15.53 -4.64 2.48
N PRO A 112 15.54 -4.12 3.73
CA PRO A 112 16.69 -4.26 4.61
C PRO A 112 16.95 -5.70 5.08
N ALA A 113 15.95 -6.59 5.02
CA ALA A 113 16.13 -8.02 5.34
C ALA A 113 16.88 -8.77 4.24
N LEU A 114 16.93 -8.24 3.01
CA LEU A 114 17.67 -8.81 1.91
C LEU A 114 19.10 -8.23 1.89
N GLY A 115 20.09 -9.10 1.89
CA GLY A 115 21.49 -8.69 1.73
C GLY A 115 21.76 -8.08 0.35
N GLU A 116 22.86 -7.32 0.21
CA GLU A 116 23.27 -6.81 -1.11
C GLU A 116 23.77 -7.96 -2.02
N PRO A 117 23.41 -7.98 -3.33
CA PRO A 117 22.57 -7.00 -4.03
C PRO A 117 21.06 -7.26 -3.84
N ALA A 118 20.35 -6.33 -3.20
CA ALA A 118 18.90 -6.36 -3.07
C ALA A 118 18.20 -5.66 -4.24
N PRO A 119 17.00 -6.13 -4.67
CA PRO A 119 16.15 -5.38 -5.58
C PRO A 119 15.85 -3.99 -5.03
N LYS A 120 15.91 -2.96 -5.89
CA LYS A 120 15.62 -1.57 -5.51
C LYS A 120 14.38 -1.08 -6.24
N TRP A 121 13.59 -0.23 -5.57
CA TRP A 121 12.39 0.37 -6.12
C TRP A 121 12.27 1.85 -5.73
N TRP A 122 11.42 2.55 -6.45
CA TRP A 122 11.08 3.95 -6.20
C TRP A 122 9.69 4.04 -5.60
N PHE A 123 9.50 4.93 -4.64
CA PHE A 123 8.21 5.12 -3.97
C PHE A 123 8.01 6.57 -3.52
N THR A 124 6.75 6.94 -3.29
CA THR A 124 6.38 8.26 -2.79
C THR A 124 6.71 8.38 -1.29
N VAL A 125 6.98 9.58 -0.85
CA VAL A 125 7.17 9.93 0.57
C VAL A 125 5.97 9.44 1.39
N GLY A 126 6.22 8.98 2.63
CA GLY A 126 5.19 8.59 3.59
C GLY A 126 5.38 7.22 4.20
N GLY A 127 4.66 6.97 5.29
CA GLY A 127 4.79 5.77 6.09
C GLY A 127 3.55 5.46 6.92
N GLU A 128 3.75 4.73 8.01
CA GLU A 128 2.69 4.20 8.85
C GLU A 128 1.99 5.29 9.66
N VAL A 129 0.67 5.21 9.72
CA VAL A 129 -0.16 6.07 10.59
C VAL A 129 -0.05 5.55 12.02
N GLN A 130 0.39 6.39 12.95
CA GLN A 130 0.53 6.05 14.35
C GLN A 130 -0.82 6.00 15.07
N GLN A 131 -0.88 5.28 16.19
CA GLN A 131 -2.11 5.16 16.95
C GLN A 131 -2.65 6.52 17.41
N GLY A 132 -3.88 6.82 17.04
CA GLY A 132 -4.55 8.08 17.37
C GLY A 132 -4.23 9.25 16.43
N GLU A 133 -3.35 9.05 15.46
CA GLU A 133 -2.97 10.04 14.46
C GLU A 133 -4.00 10.07 13.30
N ARG A 134 -4.33 11.24 12.79
CA ARG A 134 -5.15 11.38 11.58
C ARG A 134 -4.28 11.21 10.33
N LEU A 135 -4.84 10.74 9.23
CA LEU A 135 -4.13 10.50 7.97
C LEU A 135 -3.30 11.71 7.50
N ALA A 136 -3.87 12.92 7.55
CA ALA A 136 -3.15 14.13 7.14
C ALA A 136 -2.02 14.53 8.11
N GLU A 137 -2.15 14.19 9.39
CA GLU A 137 -1.09 14.41 10.38
C GLU A 137 0.08 13.46 10.14
N ALA A 138 -0.22 12.18 9.89
CA ALA A 138 0.78 11.19 9.49
C ALA A 138 1.51 11.61 8.21
N ALA A 139 0.77 12.02 7.18
CA ALA A 139 1.35 12.51 5.92
C ALA A 139 2.32 13.68 6.15
N ALA A 140 1.94 14.66 6.99
CA ALA A 140 2.76 15.83 7.30
C ALA A 140 4.00 15.45 8.14
N ARG A 141 3.86 14.54 9.11
CA ARG A 141 4.96 14.04 9.93
C ARG A 141 5.98 13.29 9.08
N GLU A 142 5.52 12.32 8.28
CA GLU A 142 6.37 11.52 7.38
C GLU A 142 7.12 12.42 6.38
N LEU A 143 6.42 13.41 5.80
CA LEU A 143 7.05 14.38 4.91
C LEU A 143 8.19 15.12 5.59
N ALA A 144 8.01 15.55 6.86
CA ALA A 144 9.03 16.22 7.62
C ALA A 144 10.20 15.29 8.01
N GLU A 145 9.92 14.02 8.37
CA GLU A 145 10.92 13.03 8.77
C GLU A 145 11.79 12.61 7.57
N GLU A 146 11.17 12.26 6.45
CA GLU A 146 11.88 11.75 5.28
C GLU A 146 12.57 12.81 4.42
N THR A 147 12.05 14.06 4.43
CA THR A 147 12.54 15.12 3.53
C THR A 147 12.99 16.41 4.23
N GLY A 148 12.62 16.62 5.48
CA GLY A 148 12.84 17.86 6.21
C GLY A 148 11.82 18.97 5.92
N LEU A 149 10.90 18.77 4.96
CA LEU A 149 9.88 19.76 4.62
C LEU A 149 8.72 19.68 5.62
N ARG A 150 8.51 20.78 6.36
CA ARG A 150 7.41 20.89 7.33
C ARG A 150 6.24 21.64 6.71
N VAL A 151 5.07 21.03 6.75
CA VAL A 151 3.81 21.58 6.24
C VAL A 151 2.71 21.39 7.28
N ALA A 152 1.69 22.25 7.25
CA ALA A 152 0.52 22.01 8.09
C ALA A 152 -0.34 20.87 7.46
N PRO A 153 -0.89 19.96 8.27
CA PRO A 153 -1.78 18.91 7.75
C PRO A 153 -2.96 19.44 6.95
N ALA A 154 -3.46 20.62 7.29
CA ALA A 154 -4.59 21.27 6.61
C ALA A 154 -4.23 21.80 5.21
N ASP A 155 -2.95 21.95 4.88
CA ASP A 155 -2.49 22.40 3.56
C ASP A 155 -2.38 21.26 2.55
N MET A 156 -2.49 20.01 3.01
CA MET A 156 -2.44 18.84 2.14
C MET A 156 -3.80 18.58 1.50
N VAL A 157 -3.79 18.33 0.19
CA VAL A 157 -5.01 17.97 -0.55
C VAL A 157 -5.21 16.46 -0.47
N GLY A 158 -6.28 16.02 0.19
CA GLY A 158 -6.56 14.59 0.23
C GLY A 158 -7.30 14.11 1.49
N PRO A 159 -7.42 12.76 1.63
CA PRO A 159 -6.84 11.75 0.73
C PRO A 159 -7.56 11.74 -0.64
N VAL A 160 -6.79 11.60 -1.72
CA VAL A 160 -7.32 11.61 -3.09
C VAL A 160 -7.33 10.23 -3.74
N TRP A 161 -6.38 9.37 -3.36
CA TRP A 161 -6.30 7.98 -3.82
C TRP A 161 -6.12 7.04 -2.64
N ARG A 162 -6.59 5.80 -2.83
CA ARG A 162 -6.40 4.67 -1.92
C ARG A 162 -5.81 3.50 -2.70
N ARG A 163 -4.87 2.79 -2.10
CA ARG A 163 -4.27 1.57 -2.61
C ARG A 163 -4.25 0.52 -1.51
N ASP A 164 -4.66 -0.69 -1.85
CA ASP A 164 -4.54 -1.85 -0.99
C ASP A 164 -3.46 -2.77 -1.55
N GLN A 165 -2.48 -3.14 -0.75
CA GLN A 165 -1.34 -3.97 -1.16
C GLN A 165 -0.92 -4.93 -0.06
N VAL A 166 -0.57 -6.16 -0.49
CA VAL A 166 0.13 -7.10 0.38
C VAL A 166 1.52 -7.30 -0.19
N PHE A 167 2.53 -7.11 0.63
CA PHE A 167 3.94 -7.28 0.25
C PHE A 167 4.78 -7.72 1.44
N GLU A 168 5.90 -8.36 1.14
CA GLU A 168 6.91 -8.70 2.14
C GLU A 168 7.89 -7.53 2.29
N PHE A 169 8.20 -7.16 3.53
CA PHE A 169 9.19 -6.14 3.84
C PHE A 169 9.79 -6.41 5.22
N ASN A 170 11.12 -6.38 5.29
CA ASN A 170 11.90 -6.62 6.51
C ASN A 170 11.51 -7.93 7.21
N GLY A 171 11.32 -9.01 6.42
CA GLY A 171 10.96 -10.33 6.91
C GLY A 171 9.52 -10.49 7.41
N SER A 172 8.67 -9.49 7.21
CA SER A 172 7.27 -9.52 7.61
C SER A 172 6.34 -9.35 6.42
N LEU A 173 5.23 -10.10 6.40
CA LEU A 173 4.17 -9.92 5.42
C LEU A 173 3.26 -8.77 5.88
N ILE A 174 3.17 -7.71 5.07
CA ILE A 174 2.44 -6.49 5.38
C ILE A 174 1.19 -6.40 4.50
N ASP A 175 0.03 -6.29 5.14
CA ASP A 175 -1.24 -5.90 4.52
C ASP A 175 -1.40 -4.38 4.70
N SER A 176 -1.09 -3.62 3.65
CA SER A 176 -1.04 -2.16 3.70
C SER A 176 -2.23 -1.53 2.98
N GLU A 177 -2.95 -0.69 3.71
CA GLU A 177 -3.92 0.25 3.17
C GLU A 177 -3.26 1.63 3.09
N GLU A 178 -3.06 2.15 1.89
CA GLU A 178 -2.33 3.39 1.66
C GLU A 178 -3.27 4.50 1.18
N PHE A 179 -3.21 5.65 1.85
CA PHE A 179 -3.97 6.87 1.51
C PHE A 179 -3.03 7.94 1.00
N TYR A 180 -3.30 8.46 -0.20
CA TYR A 180 -2.45 9.41 -0.89
C TYR A 180 -2.97 10.83 -0.76
N PHE A 181 -2.07 11.73 -0.37
CA PHE A 181 -2.25 13.18 -0.34
C PHE A 181 -1.40 13.82 -1.43
N VAL A 182 -1.79 14.99 -1.88
CA VAL A 182 -1.02 15.78 -2.84
C VAL A 182 -0.59 17.08 -2.17
N TYR A 183 0.66 17.45 -2.37
CA TYR A 183 1.19 18.74 -1.95
C TYR A 183 2.16 19.30 -3.00
N ARG A 184 2.17 20.61 -3.21
CA ARG A 184 3.10 21.30 -4.13
C ARG A 184 4.04 22.20 -3.37
N THR A 185 5.31 22.14 -3.74
CA THR A 185 6.36 22.97 -3.18
C THR A 185 7.31 23.48 -4.27
N ARG A 186 8.31 24.26 -3.90
CA ARG A 186 9.47 24.51 -4.76
C ARG A 186 10.43 23.33 -4.65
N ARG A 187 11.11 23.00 -5.75
CA ARG A 187 12.14 21.95 -5.72
C ARG A 187 13.21 22.29 -4.70
N PHE A 188 13.60 21.30 -3.92
CA PHE A 188 14.63 21.41 -2.89
C PHE A 188 15.42 20.11 -2.79
N GLU A 189 16.53 20.13 -2.06
CA GLU A 189 17.30 18.95 -1.71
C GLU A 189 16.78 18.35 -0.39
N PRO A 190 16.20 17.13 -0.40
CA PRO A 190 15.65 16.52 0.80
C PRO A 190 16.70 16.25 1.87
N SER A 191 16.41 16.69 3.10
CA SER A 191 17.24 16.40 4.26
C SER A 191 17.02 14.97 4.74
N ARG A 192 18.09 14.31 5.19
CA ARG A 192 18.05 12.97 5.79
C ARG A 192 18.04 12.99 7.32
N THR A 193 18.07 14.19 7.93
CA THR A 193 18.29 14.36 9.38
C THR A 193 17.14 13.80 10.23
N GLY A 194 15.89 13.87 9.71
CA GLY A 194 14.71 13.38 10.42
C GLY A 194 14.47 11.87 10.34
N ARG A 195 15.19 11.18 9.47
CA ARG A 195 14.99 9.74 9.23
C ARG A 195 15.33 8.91 10.45
N THR A 196 14.50 7.92 10.74
CA THR A 196 14.75 6.88 11.72
C THR A 196 15.96 6.02 11.33
N GLU A 197 16.46 5.19 12.23
CA GLU A 197 17.55 4.27 11.92
C GLU A 197 17.15 3.25 10.84
N LEU A 198 15.92 2.74 10.91
CA LEU A 198 15.37 1.82 9.90
C LEU A 198 15.29 2.50 8.53
N GLU A 199 14.75 3.72 8.42
CA GLU A 199 14.67 4.45 7.15
C GLU A 199 16.04 4.74 6.55
N ARG A 200 17.05 5.04 7.38
CA ARG A 200 18.44 5.20 6.91
C ARG A 200 19.01 3.90 6.33
N SER A 201 18.57 2.74 6.82
CA SER A 201 19.05 1.46 6.33
C SER A 201 18.48 1.09 4.95
N TYR A 202 17.24 1.52 4.63
CA TYR A 202 16.57 1.10 3.40
C TYR A 202 16.35 2.22 2.37
N ILE A 203 16.41 3.54 2.75
CA ILE A 203 16.29 4.65 1.80
C ILE A 203 17.66 5.10 1.32
N HIS A 204 18.00 4.74 0.09
CA HIS A 204 19.33 4.96 -0.48
C HIS A 204 19.50 6.28 -1.24
N GLY A 205 18.39 6.88 -1.70
CA GLY A 205 18.44 8.10 -2.51
C GLY A 205 17.06 8.69 -2.77
N HIS A 206 17.06 9.74 -3.59
CA HIS A 206 15.83 10.39 -4.05
C HIS A 206 16.03 10.93 -5.47
N ARG A 207 14.92 11.18 -6.15
CA ARG A 207 14.90 11.83 -7.47
C ARG A 207 13.57 12.55 -7.68
N TRP A 208 13.62 13.74 -8.25
CA TRP A 208 12.46 14.42 -8.79
C TRP A 208 12.22 13.89 -10.21
N CYS A 209 11.05 13.35 -10.47
CA CYS A 209 10.70 12.67 -11.71
C CYS A 209 9.43 13.26 -12.30
N ASP A 210 9.45 13.60 -13.58
CA ASP A 210 8.24 13.81 -14.36
C ASP A 210 7.69 12.48 -14.92
N ALA A 211 6.61 12.51 -15.67
CA ALA A 211 6.00 11.30 -16.23
C ALA A 211 6.95 10.57 -17.22
N ALA A 212 7.78 11.31 -17.94
CA ALA A 212 8.75 10.74 -18.88
C ALA A 212 9.93 10.08 -18.14
N ASP A 213 10.40 10.71 -17.06
CA ASP A 213 11.42 10.14 -16.17
C ASP A 213 10.95 8.81 -15.58
N ILE A 214 9.70 8.76 -15.07
CA ILE A 214 9.10 7.52 -14.53
C ILE A 214 9.02 6.44 -15.61
N ALA A 215 8.57 6.80 -16.81
CA ALA A 215 8.52 5.87 -17.93
C ALA A 215 9.91 5.32 -18.31
N GLN A 216 10.95 6.16 -18.25
CA GLN A 216 12.35 5.73 -18.48
C GLN A 216 12.84 4.78 -17.38
N LEU A 217 12.53 5.04 -16.10
CA LEU A 217 12.86 4.13 -15.00
C LEU A 217 12.23 2.75 -15.21
N VAL A 218 10.93 2.72 -15.55
CA VAL A 218 10.22 1.47 -15.81
C VAL A 218 10.78 0.74 -17.03
N ALA A 219 11.10 1.47 -18.12
CA ALA A 219 11.73 0.89 -19.30
C ALA A 219 13.14 0.33 -19.03
N ALA A 220 13.84 0.89 -18.04
CA ALA A 220 15.12 0.38 -17.56
C ALA A 220 14.99 -0.82 -16.58
N GLY A 221 13.76 -1.29 -16.31
CA GLY A 221 13.49 -2.41 -15.42
C GLY A 221 13.42 -2.02 -13.93
N GLU A 222 13.40 -0.73 -13.60
CA GLU A 222 13.21 -0.28 -12.23
C GLU A 222 11.71 -0.23 -11.89
N THR A 223 11.34 -0.60 -10.67
CA THR A 223 9.95 -0.55 -10.20
C THR A 223 9.65 0.79 -9.55
N VAL A 224 8.49 1.38 -9.89
CA VAL A 224 8.00 2.63 -9.30
C VAL A 224 6.62 2.39 -8.69
N TYR A 225 6.43 2.73 -7.42
CA TYR A 225 5.17 2.61 -6.70
C TYR A 225 4.55 3.98 -6.38
N PRO A 226 3.21 4.11 -6.55
CA PRO A 226 2.28 3.17 -7.17
C PRO A 226 2.56 3.02 -8.68
N MET A 227 2.30 1.83 -9.26
CA MET A 227 2.63 1.53 -10.66
C MET A 227 1.95 2.47 -11.67
N GLN A 228 0.83 3.06 -11.29
CA GLN A 228 0.05 3.99 -12.12
C GLN A 228 0.51 5.45 -11.98
N LEU A 229 1.54 5.74 -11.18
CA LEU A 229 1.92 7.10 -10.79
C LEU A 229 2.16 8.03 -11.98
N SER A 230 2.84 7.58 -13.03
CA SER A 230 3.10 8.41 -14.21
C SER A 230 1.81 8.94 -14.86
N GLY A 231 0.77 8.10 -14.95
CA GLY A 231 -0.54 8.47 -15.48
C GLY A 231 -1.35 9.38 -14.55
N LEU A 232 -1.03 9.38 -13.27
CA LEU A 232 -1.74 10.14 -12.23
C LEU A 232 -1.14 11.54 -11.99
N LEU A 233 0.06 11.84 -12.48
CA LEU A 233 0.75 13.12 -12.21
C LEU A 233 -0.03 14.34 -12.72
N THR A 234 -0.69 14.24 -13.88
CA THR A 234 -1.51 15.33 -14.41
C THR A 234 -2.69 15.63 -13.49
N ASP A 235 -3.33 14.58 -12.96
CA ASP A 235 -4.42 14.70 -12.00
C ASP A 235 -3.93 15.31 -10.68
N ALA A 236 -2.82 14.83 -10.15
CA ALA A 236 -2.17 15.36 -8.96
C ALA A 236 -1.82 16.84 -9.11
N ALA A 237 -1.26 17.23 -10.26
CA ALA A 237 -0.91 18.62 -10.55
C ALA A 237 -2.13 19.54 -10.57
N ALA A 238 -3.26 19.08 -11.12
CA ALA A 238 -4.51 19.82 -11.12
C ALA A 238 -5.09 19.97 -9.71
N LEU A 239 -5.03 18.92 -8.88
CA LEU A 239 -5.46 18.95 -7.47
C LEU A 239 -4.60 19.92 -6.66
N ALA A 240 -3.28 19.87 -6.80
CA ALA A 240 -2.37 20.82 -6.16
C ALA A 240 -2.53 22.27 -6.68
N GLY A 241 -3.11 22.42 -7.87
CA GLY A 241 -3.45 23.72 -8.48
C GLY A 241 -4.78 24.30 -8.04
N GLY A 242 -5.49 23.65 -7.09
CA GLY A 242 -6.76 24.14 -6.53
C GLY A 242 -8.02 23.50 -7.12
N ARG A 243 -7.89 22.47 -7.98
CA ARG A 243 -9.05 21.66 -8.35
C ARG A 243 -9.57 20.92 -7.11
N ALA A 244 -10.89 21.01 -6.86
CA ALA A 244 -11.50 20.27 -5.76
C ALA A 244 -11.31 18.76 -5.93
N PRO A 245 -10.96 18.02 -4.86
CA PRO A 245 -10.88 16.56 -4.92
C PRO A 245 -12.26 15.96 -5.19
N GLY A 246 -12.28 14.95 -6.05
CA GLY A 246 -13.45 14.10 -6.29
C GLY A 246 -13.60 13.01 -5.23
N PRO A 247 -14.44 12.00 -5.48
CA PRO A 247 -14.49 10.81 -4.65
C PRO A 247 -13.12 10.12 -4.59
N LEU A 248 -12.84 9.46 -3.45
CA LEU A 248 -11.60 8.71 -3.25
C LEU A 248 -11.43 7.65 -4.35
N LEU A 249 -10.35 7.77 -5.12
CA LEU A 249 -10.07 6.87 -6.24
C LEU A 249 -9.24 5.67 -5.77
N SER A 250 -9.72 4.45 -6.02
CA SER A 250 -8.91 3.24 -5.81
C SER A 250 -7.92 3.08 -6.95
N ILE A 251 -6.63 2.94 -6.60
CA ILE A 251 -5.51 2.72 -7.54
C ILE A 251 -4.81 1.39 -7.24
N ARG A 252 -3.89 0.97 -8.13
CA ARG A 252 -3.16 -0.31 -8.03
C ARG A 252 -1.67 -0.09 -7.82
#